data_e79025a1819014f9eee9372997db3a55
#
_entry.id   e79025a1819014f9eee9372997db3a55
#
_cell.length_a   1.000
_cell.length_b   1.000
_cell.length_c   1.000
_cell.angle_alpha   90.00
_cell.angle_beta   90.00
_cell.angle_gamma   90.00
#
_symmetry.space_group_name_H-M   'P 1'
#
loop_
_entity.id
_entity.type
_entity.pdbx_description
1 polymer ?
#
loop_
_entity_poly.entity_id
_entity_poly.type
_entity_poly.pdbx_seq_one_letter_code
_entity_poly.pdbx_strand_id
1 'polypeptide(L)'
;MKVTYFIDRPVFSMVISILIVIVGIIGLTMLPIDQYPQITPPVVKISASYPGASALTVSQAVATPIEQELNGTPGMLYMESTSSNSGGFSATVTFDIDTDADLAAVEVQNRVKLAESRLPAEVVQNGISVEKQASSKLLTITLLSSDPKFDEIYLSNYATLNVLDMLRRVPGVGSVSNVGSRYYAMQIWVLPDRLAN
;
A
#
# COMPACT_ATOMS: atom_id res chain seq x y z
N MET A 1 -8.85 3.08 -55.92
CA MET A 1 -9.84 2.00 -55.80
C MET A 1 -11.17 2.59 -56.27
N LYS A 2 -11.87 1.96 -57.23
CA LYS A 2 -13.17 2.49 -57.68
C LYS A 2 -14.24 2.08 -56.70
N VAL A 3 -15.03 3.05 -56.20
CA VAL A 3 -16.15 2.85 -55.26
C VAL A 3 -17.17 1.83 -55.78
N THR A 4 -17.29 1.70 -57.09
CA THR A 4 -18.11 0.72 -57.81
C THR A 4 -17.78 -0.75 -57.47
N TYR A 5 -16.54 -1.07 -57.03
CA TYR A 5 -16.15 -2.44 -56.70
C TYR A 5 -17.00 -3.04 -55.55
N PHE A 6 -17.39 -2.25 -54.56
CA PHE A 6 -18.21 -2.70 -53.46
C PHE A 6 -19.70 -2.81 -53.82
N ILE A 7 -20.14 -2.04 -54.80
CA ILE A 7 -21.53 -2.10 -55.31
C ILE A 7 -21.73 -3.37 -56.16
N ASP A 8 -20.74 -3.72 -56.96
CA ASP A 8 -20.78 -4.92 -57.82
C ASP A 8 -20.64 -6.24 -57.06
N ARG A 9 -20.17 -6.20 -55.81
CA ARG A 9 -19.97 -7.41 -54.97
C ARG A 9 -20.58 -7.25 -53.56
N PRO A 10 -21.91 -7.30 -53.45
CA PRO A 10 -22.61 -7.03 -52.20
C PRO A 10 -22.25 -8.00 -51.06
N VAL A 11 -22.00 -9.28 -51.36
CA VAL A 11 -21.62 -10.32 -50.37
C VAL A 11 -20.25 -9.99 -49.76
N PHE A 12 -19.28 -9.54 -50.58
CA PHE A 12 -17.95 -9.17 -50.11
C PHE A 12 -17.99 -7.92 -49.22
N SER A 13 -18.81 -6.94 -49.58
CA SER A 13 -19.05 -5.74 -48.78
C SER A 13 -19.66 -6.06 -47.40
N MET A 14 -20.63 -6.97 -47.40
CA MET A 14 -21.30 -7.44 -46.16
C MET A 14 -20.33 -8.18 -45.21
N VAL A 15 -19.49 -9.07 -45.75
CA VAL A 15 -18.47 -9.77 -44.95
C VAL A 15 -17.47 -8.81 -44.33
N ILE A 16 -16.97 -7.83 -45.07
CA ILE A 16 -16.05 -6.81 -44.52
C ILE A 16 -16.73 -5.99 -43.44
N SER A 17 -17.98 -5.59 -43.66
CA SER A 17 -18.75 -4.81 -42.68
C SER A 17 -18.93 -5.59 -41.35
N ILE A 18 -19.30 -6.86 -41.44
CA ILE A 18 -19.42 -7.75 -40.26
C ILE A 18 -18.08 -7.91 -39.56
N LEU A 19 -16.99 -8.08 -40.30
CA LEU A 19 -15.65 -8.23 -39.75
C LEU A 19 -15.20 -6.98 -38.97
N ILE A 20 -15.46 -5.79 -39.51
CA ILE A 20 -15.18 -4.52 -38.84
C ILE A 20 -16.00 -4.39 -37.55
N VAL A 21 -17.28 -4.77 -37.57
CA VAL A 21 -18.15 -4.72 -36.39
C VAL A 21 -17.62 -5.69 -35.31
N ILE A 22 -17.23 -6.90 -35.67
CA ILE A 22 -16.68 -7.89 -34.73
C ILE A 22 -15.39 -7.36 -34.09
N VAL A 23 -14.46 -6.84 -34.91
CA VAL A 23 -13.21 -6.26 -34.41
C VAL A 23 -13.49 -5.04 -33.51
N GLY A 24 -14.48 -4.23 -33.87
CA GLY A 24 -14.91 -3.09 -33.05
C GLY A 24 -15.47 -3.51 -31.70
N ILE A 25 -16.30 -4.56 -31.65
CA ILE A 25 -16.84 -5.10 -30.38
C ILE A 25 -15.71 -5.67 -29.50
N ILE A 26 -14.80 -6.44 -30.09
CA ILE A 26 -13.63 -6.98 -29.36
C ILE A 26 -12.76 -5.81 -28.83
N GLY A 27 -12.49 -4.80 -29.65
CA GLY A 27 -11.75 -3.62 -29.24
C GLY A 27 -12.42 -2.88 -28.08
N LEU A 28 -13.76 -2.76 -28.13
CA LEU A 28 -14.53 -2.10 -27.07
C LEU A 28 -14.41 -2.82 -25.71
N THR A 29 -14.40 -4.16 -25.72
CA THR A 29 -14.27 -4.95 -24.50
C THR A 29 -12.85 -4.95 -23.92
N MET A 30 -11.84 -4.63 -24.74
CA MET A 30 -10.44 -4.54 -24.33
C MET A 30 -10.02 -3.13 -23.89
N LEU A 31 -10.85 -2.11 -24.11
CA LEU A 31 -10.54 -0.77 -23.61
C LEU A 31 -10.64 -0.75 -22.09
N PRO A 32 -9.60 -0.36 -21.36
CA PRO A 32 -9.70 -0.10 -19.94
C PRO A 32 -10.66 1.08 -19.72
N ILE A 33 -11.73 0.85 -18.95
CA ILE A 33 -12.69 1.90 -18.57
C ILE A 33 -12.24 2.44 -17.22
N ASP A 34 -11.24 3.29 -17.22
CA ASP A 34 -10.91 4.10 -16.06
C ASP A 34 -11.74 5.37 -16.09
N GLN A 35 -12.56 5.56 -15.05
CA GLN A 35 -13.44 6.72 -14.92
C GLN A 35 -12.63 8.02 -14.73
N TYR A 36 -11.42 7.92 -14.23
CA TYR A 36 -10.43 9.00 -14.10
C TYR A 36 -9.06 8.49 -14.49
N PRO A 37 -8.27 9.28 -15.24
CA PRO A 37 -6.88 8.93 -15.47
C PRO A 37 -6.15 8.83 -14.13
N GLN A 38 -5.27 7.84 -13.99
CA GLN A 38 -4.42 7.69 -12.80
C GLN A 38 -3.39 8.83 -12.81
N ILE A 39 -3.76 9.96 -12.21
CA ILE A 39 -2.90 11.15 -12.06
C ILE A 39 -2.17 11.17 -10.72
N THR A 40 -2.32 10.13 -9.91
CA THR A 40 -1.67 10.05 -8.60
C THR A 40 -0.36 9.30 -8.73
N PRO A 41 0.76 9.97 -8.37
CA PRO A 41 2.07 9.34 -8.41
C PRO A 41 2.14 8.12 -7.49
N PRO A 42 2.88 7.07 -7.85
CA PRO A 42 3.12 5.93 -6.98
C PRO A 42 3.86 6.36 -5.71
N VAL A 43 3.45 5.80 -4.58
CA VAL A 43 4.02 6.11 -3.28
C VAL A 43 4.44 4.83 -2.57
N VAL A 44 5.66 4.81 -2.04
CA VAL A 44 6.18 3.72 -1.22
C VAL A 44 6.44 4.24 0.18
N LYS A 45 5.87 3.56 1.16
CA LYS A 45 6.04 3.86 2.59
C LYS A 45 7.01 2.89 3.22
N ILE A 46 7.96 3.44 3.98
CA ILE A 46 8.91 2.70 4.79
C ILE A 46 8.59 2.97 6.25
N SER A 47 8.57 1.94 7.08
CA SER A 47 8.34 2.06 8.52
C SER A 47 9.33 1.22 9.30
N ALA A 48 9.88 1.78 10.36
CA ALA A 48 10.79 1.09 11.28
C ALA A 48 10.51 1.52 12.73
N SER A 49 10.92 0.70 13.67
CA SER A 49 10.73 0.97 15.11
C SER A 49 12.05 0.81 15.87
N TYR A 50 12.41 1.83 16.63
CA TYR A 50 13.53 1.81 17.57
C TYR A 50 13.01 2.10 18.99
N PRO A 51 12.51 1.07 19.70
CA PRO A 51 11.86 1.25 20.99
C PRO A 51 12.79 1.93 22.02
N GLY A 52 12.25 2.91 22.73
CA GLY A 52 12.97 3.65 23.76
C GLY A 52 13.87 4.78 23.25
N ALA A 53 14.03 4.96 21.94
CA ALA A 53 14.81 6.04 21.36
C ALA A 53 13.99 7.33 21.26
N SER A 54 14.64 8.48 21.46
CA SER A 54 14.05 9.79 21.19
C SER A 54 13.97 10.07 19.69
N ALA A 55 13.12 11.01 19.26
CA ALA A 55 13.01 11.42 17.86
C ALA A 55 14.36 11.84 17.26
N LEU A 56 15.21 12.51 18.03
CA LEU A 56 16.54 12.90 17.57
C LEU A 56 17.44 11.69 17.33
N THR A 57 17.43 10.73 18.24
CA THR A 57 18.19 9.47 18.10
C THR A 57 17.69 8.66 16.90
N VAL A 58 16.36 8.55 16.71
CA VAL A 58 15.75 7.88 15.55
C VAL A 58 16.16 8.59 14.26
N SER A 59 16.14 9.93 14.23
CA SER A 59 16.55 10.71 13.06
C SER A 59 18.02 10.45 12.69
N GLN A 60 18.92 10.45 13.66
CA GLN A 60 20.34 10.27 13.40
C GLN A 60 20.74 8.82 13.11
N ALA A 61 20.19 7.87 13.87
CA ALA A 61 20.61 6.46 13.80
C ALA A 61 19.81 5.62 12.79
N VAL A 62 18.57 6.04 12.44
CA VAL A 62 17.69 5.28 11.56
C VAL A 62 17.35 6.06 10.29
N ALA A 63 16.85 7.29 10.42
CA ALA A 63 16.43 8.06 9.26
C ALA A 63 17.61 8.39 8.34
N THR A 64 18.68 8.97 8.87
CA THR A 64 19.84 9.40 8.06
C THR A 64 20.46 8.28 7.23
N PRO A 65 20.76 7.08 7.75
CA PRO A 65 21.27 5.97 6.92
C PRO A 65 20.30 5.52 5.83
N ILE A 66 19.00 5.41 6.15
CA ILE A 66 17.99 5.01 5.18
C ILE A 66 17.82 6.05 4.08
N GLU A 67 17.72 7.33 4.44
CA GLU A 67 17.60 8.43 3.49
C GLU A 67 18.81 8.55 2.56
N GLN A 68 20.01 8.33 3.07
CA GLN A 68 21.22 8.35 2.26
C GLN A 68 21.22 7.26 1.18
N GLU A 69 20.78 6.04 1.51
CA GLU A 69 20.70 4.95 0.54
C GLU A 69 19.53 5.13 -0.44
N LEU A 70 18.42 5.71 0.02
CA LEU A 70 17.26 6.00 -0.83
C LEU A 70 17.52 7.15 -1.80
N ASN A 71 18.40 8.06 -1.45
CA ASN A 71 18.72 9.20 -2.30
C ASN A 71 19.27 8.75 -3.65
N GLY A 72 18.72 9.28 -4.73
CA GLY A 72 19.07 8.86 -6.08
C GLY A 72 18.38 7.57 -6.56
N THR A 73 17.28 7.15 -5.91
CA THR A 73 16.41 6.09 -6.43
C THR A 73 15.83 6.51 -7.78
N PRO A 74 15.91 5.68 -8.83
CA PRO A 74 15.36 6.02 -10.14
C PRO A 74 13.86 6.34 -10.08
N GLY A 75 13.45 7.42 -10.73
CA GLY A 75 12.06 7.87 -10.77
C GLY A 75 11.54 8.52 -9.49
N MET A 76 12.36 8.68 -8.45
CA MET A 76 11.99 9.38 -7.23
C MET A 76 11.88 10.89 -7.48
N LEU A 77 10.74 11.48 -7.12
CA LEU A 77 10.51 12.92 -7.14
C LEU A 77 10.96 13.59 -5.84
N TYR A 78 10.46 13.08 -4.72
CA TYR A 78 10.82 13.56 -3.39
C TYR A 78 10.59 12.49 -2.32
N MET A 79 11.14 12.71 -1.16
CA MET A 79 11.00 11.88 0.02
C MET A 79 10.70 12.74 1.23
N GLU A 80 9.77 12.28 2.05
CA GLU A 80 9.45 12.87 3.35
C GLU A 80 9.69 11.83 4.44
N SER A 81 10.29 12.24 5.55
CA SER A 81 10.51 11.37 6.70
C SER A 81 10.03 12.01 7.99
N THR A 82 9.59 11.16 8.91
CA THR A 82 9.12 11.56 10.24
C THR A 82 9.70 10.62 11.29
N SER A 83 10.27 11.21 12.34
CA SER A 83 10.78 10.49 13.50
C SER A 83 10.00 10.90 14.75
N SER A 84 9.54 9.92 15.56
CA SER A 84 8.73 10.19 16.75
C SER A 84 9.48 9.89 18.04
N ASN A 85 9.06 10.53 19.14
CA ASN A 85 9.62 10.28 20.48
C ASN A 85 9.22 8.91 21.06
N SER A 86 8.32 8.19 20.40
CA SER A 86 8.01 6.79 20.72
C SER A 86 8.94 5.78 20.04
N GLY A 87 10.00 6.24 19.37
CA GLY A 87 10.93 5.41 18.64
C GLY A 87 10.45 5.01 17.23
N GLY A 88 9.36 5.59 16.74
CA GLY A 88 8.85 5.30 15.39
C GLY A 88 9.56 6.12 14.31
N PHE A 89 9.89 5.47 13.22
CA PHE A 89 10.36 6.08 11.96
C PHE A 89 9.38 5.75 10.84
N SER A 90 9.06 6.73 10.03
CA SER A 90 8.27 6.56 8.81
C SER A 90 8.83 7.45 7.72
N ALA A 91 9.12 6.88 6.55
CA ALA A 91 9.46 7.65 5.36
C ALA A 91 8.48 7.33 4.24
N THR A 92 8.17 8.32 3.43
CA THR A 92 7.28 8.22 2.28
C THR A 92 8.06 8.71 1.07
N VAL A 93 8.23 7.82 0.09
CA VAL A 93 8.92 8.10 -1.17
C VAL A 93 7.89 8.21 -2.28
N THR A 94 7.86 9.35 -2.95
CA THR A 94 6.95 9.63 -4.06
C THR A 94 7.72 9.53 -5.37
N PHE A 95 7.17 8.79 -6.32
CA PHE A 95 7.76 8.53 -7.63
C PHE A 95 7.04 9.28 -8.74
N ASP A 96 7.67 9.33 -9.90
CA ASP A 96 7.04 9.88 -11.11
C ASP A 96 5.84 9.00 -11.53
N ILE A 97 4.84 9.63 -12.13
CA ILE A 97 3.58 9.00 -12.53
C ILE A 97 3.77 7.84 -13.51
N ASP A 98 4.82 7.90 -14.33
CA ASP A 98 5.15 6.87 -15.29
C ASP A 98 5.95 5.69 -14.69
N THR A 99 6.24 5.75 -13.38
CA THR A 99 7.02 4.71 -12.69
C THR A 99 6.11 3.55 -12.30
N ASP A 100 6.52 2.33 -12.60
CA ASP A 100 5.85 1.12 -12.11
C ASP A 100 5.98 1.00 -10.58
N ALA A 101 4.84 0.99 -9.89
CA ALA A 101 4.78 0.93 -8.43
C ALA A 101 5.40 -0.35 -7.83
N ASP A 102 5.36 -1.48 -8.57
CA ASP A 102 5.95 -2.73 -8.12
C ASP A 102 7.47 -2.68 -8.22
N LEU A 103 8.00 -2.17 -9.32
CA LEU A 103 9.45 -1.97 -9.49
C LEU A 103 9.98 -0.94 -8.50
N ALA A 104 9.26 0.15 -8.27
CA ALA A 104 9.62 1.16 -7.28
C ALA A 104 9.72 0.57 -5.87
N ALA A 105 8.76 -0.25 -5.45
CA ALA A 105 8.79 -0.90 -4.15
C ALA A 105 9.97 -1.87 -4.01
N VAL A 106 10.29 -2.65 -5.04
CA VAL A 106 11.45 -3.56 -5.06
C VAL A 106 12.76 -2.78 -4.97
N GLU A 107 12.88 -1.67 -5.71
CA GLU A 107 14.09 -0.83 -5.67
C GLU A 107 14.27 -0.20 -4.30
N VAL A 108 13.20 0.35 -3.71
CA VAL A 108 13.22 0.88 -2.34
C VAL A 108 13.63 -0.20 -1.34
N GLN A 109 13.08 -1.41 -1.46
CA GLN A 109 13.43 -2.51 -0.56
C GLN A 109 14.90 -2.91 -0.68
N ASN A 110 15.44 -2.96 -1.89
CA ASN A 110 16.86 -3.25 -2.12
C ASN A 110 17.75 -2.19 -1.46
N ARG A 111 17.41 -0.91 -1.59
CA ARG A 111 18.17 0.19 -0.98
C ARG A 111 18.06 0.21 0.54
N VAL A 112 16.88 -0.02 1.09
CA VAL A 112 16.69 -0.18 2.54
C VAL A 112 17.55 -1.34 3.08
N LYS A 113 17.65 -2.44 2.34
CA LYS A 113 18.49 -3.57 2.71
C LYS A 113 19.98 -3.23 2.74
N LEU A 114 20.46 -2.35 1.87
CA LEU A 114 21.84 -1.85 1.92
C LEU A 114 22.06 -1.00 3.19
N ALA A 115 21.06 -0.23 3.61
CA ALA A 115 21.13 0.56 4.83
C ALA A 115 21.17 -0.30 6.12
N GLU A 116 20.61 -1.52 6.12
CA GLU A 116 20.51 -2.39 7.30
C GLU A 116 21.84 -2.60 8.04
N SER A 117 22.96 -2.68 7.30
CA SER A 117 24.30 -2.86 7.88
C SER A 117 24.75 -1.67 8.76
N ARG A 118 24.12 -0.52 8.61
CA ARG A 118 24.43 0.74 9.32
C ARG A 118 23.40 1.08 10.39
N LEU A 119 22.33 0.27 10.51
CA LEU A 119 21.25 0.48 11.46
C LEU A 119 21.54 -0.22 12.80
N PRO A 120 20.97 0.29 13.92
CA PRO A 120 21.02 -0.39 15.21
C PRO A 120 20.41 -1.80 15.12
N ALA A 121 21.00 -2.74 15.85
CA ALA A 121 20.57 -4.15 15.84
C ALA A 121 19.09 -4.33 16.23
N GLU A 122 18.59 -3.53 17.15
CA GLU A 122 17.21 -3.54 17.62
C GLU A 122 16.22 -3.16 16.49
N VAL A 123 16.60 -2.22 15.62
CA VAL A 123 15.78 -1.83 14.45
C VAL A 123 15.71 -2.96 13.43
N VAL A 124 16.84 -3.59 13.16
CA VAL A 124 16.92 -4.71 12.21
C VAL A 124 16.18 -5.94 12.74
N GLN A 125 16.25 -6.22 14.06
CA GLN A 125 15.51 -7.33 14.69
C GLN A 125 13.99 -7.10 14.67
N ASN A 126 13.52 -5.85 14.87
CA ASN A 126 12.11 -5.52 14.77
C ASN A 126 11.59 -5.54 13.33
N GLY A 127 12.49 -5.50 12.36
CA GLY A 127 12.17 -5.48 10.94
C GLY A 127 11.82 -4.08 10.42
N ILE A 128 12.08 -3.89 9.12
CA ILE A 128 11.73 -2.67 8.39
C ILE A 128 10.67 -3.05 7.37
N SER A 129 9.51 -2.42 7.47
CA SER A 129 8.41 -2.63 6.52
C SER A 129 8.54 -1.67 5.36
N VAL A 130 8.40 -2.20 4.14
CA VAL A 130 8.31 -1.43 2.89
C VAL A 130 7.01 -1.80 2.21
N GLU A 131 6.10 -0.85 2.09
CA GLU A 131 4.75 -1.08 1.57
C GLU A 131 4.40 -0.06 0.48
N LYS A 132 3.74 -0.53 -0.56
CA LYS A 132 3.11 0.36 -1.53
C LYS A 132 1.94 1.06 -0.85
N GLN A 133 1.87 2.36 -0.96
CA GLN A 133 0.76 3.14 -0.43
C GLN A 133 -0.10 3.64 -1.57
N ALA A 134 -1.39 3.30 -1.56
CA ALA A 134 -2.35 3.96 -2.42
C ALA A 134 -2.51 5.41 -1.95
N SER A 135 -2.49 6.36 -2.88
CA SER A 135 -2.61 7.79 -2.59
C SER A 135 -3.98 8.18 -2.05
N SER A 136 -5.01 7.35 -2.24
CA SER A 136 -6.37 7.60 -1.78
C SER A 136 -7.02 6.36 -1.19
N LYS A 137 -7.90 6.58 -0.22
CA LYS A 137 -8.77 5.52 0.32
C LYS A 137 -9.85 5.21 -0.71
N LEU A 138 -9.91 3.96 -1.16
CA LEU A 138 -10.93 3.49 -2.11
C LEU A 138 -12.31 3.34 -1.43
N LEU A 139 -12.32 2.76 -0.24
CA LEU A 139 -13.55 2.43 0.47
C LEU A 139 -13.34 2.49 1.98
N THR A 140 -14.32 3.00 2.69
CA THR A 140 -14.41 2.93 4.15
C THR A 140 -15.64 2.11 4.52
N ILE A 141 -15.43 1.01 5.25
CA ILE A 141 -16.48 0.12 5.73
C ILE A 141 -16.67 0.37 7.21
N THR A 142 -17.90 0.68 7.63
CA THR A 142 -18.25 0.86 9.05
C THR A 142 -19.02 -0.34 9.54
N LEU A 143 -18.56 -0.97 10.61
CA LEU A 143 -19.24 -2.07 11.28
C LEU A 143 -20.09 -1.49 12.42
N LEU A 144 -21.38 -1.80 12.42
CA LEU A 144 -22.35 -1.38 13.42
C LEU A 144 -23.08 -2.59 13.98
N SER A 145 -23.41 -2.57 15.26
CA SER A 145 -24.30 -3.55 15.90
C SER A 145 -25.45 -2.85 16.63
N SER A 146 -26.64 -3.40 16.51
CA SER A 146 -27.82 -2.99 17.27
C SER A 146 -27.96 -3.75 18.60
N ASP A 147 -27.20 -4.84 18.80
CA ASP A 147 -27.22 -5.64 20.01
C ASP A 147 -26.16 -5.09 21.00
N PRO A 148 -26.56 -4.68 22.23
CA PRO A 148 -25.63 -4.17 23.23
C PRO A 148 -24.57 -5.18 23.70
N LYS A 149 -24.71 -6.47 23.35
CA LYS A 149 -23.70 -7.51 23.64
C LYS A 149 -22.45 -7.36 22.79
N PHE A 150 -22.55 -6.73 21.61
CA PHE A 150 -21.44 -6.53 20.70
C PHE A 150 -20.95 -5.07 20.81
N ASP A 151 -20.12 -4.85 21.82
CA ASP A 151 -19.51 -3.55 22.07
C ASP A 151 -18.43 -3.19 21.00
N GLU A 152 -17.93 -1.98 21.09
CA GLU A 152 -16.90 -1.46 20.17
C GLU A 152 -15.64 -2.34 20.15
N ILE A 153 -15.26 -2.89 21.30
CA ILE A 153 -14.06 -3.73 21.43
C ILE A 153 -14.28 -5.07 20.73
N TYR A 154 -15.47 -5.66 20.90
CA TYR A 154 -15.84 -6.91 20.23
C TYR A 154 -15.85 -6.72 18.71
N LEU A 155 -16.49 -5.67 18.22
CA LEU A 155 -16.56 -5.38 16.77
C LEU A 155 -15.16 -5.12 16.17
N SER A 156 -14.31 -4.40 16.90
CA SER A 156 -12.93 -4.16 16.49
C SER A 156 -12.12 -5.45 16.40
N ASN A 157 -12.26 -6.33 17.39
CA ASN A 157 -11.59 -7.62 17.41
C ASN A 157 -12.12 -8.55 16.30
N TYR A 158 -13.44 -8.59 16.11
CA TYR A 158 -14.07 -9.35 15.03
C TYR A 158 -13.59 -8.88 13.65
N ALA A 159 -13.54 -7.55 13.45
CA ALA A 159 -13.01 -6.97 12.22
C ALA A 159 -11.57 -7.41 11.96
N THR A 160 -10.73 -7.36 12.99
CA THR A 160 -9.32 -7.71 12.90
C THR A 160 -9.10 -9.18 12.56
N LEU A 161 -9.84 -10.09 13.23
CA LEU A 161 -9.63 -11.53 13.06
C LEU A 161 -10.31 -12.12 11.82
N ASN A 162 -11.44 -11.56 11.38
CA ASN A 162 -12.25 -12.18 10.34
C ASN A 162 -12.31 -11.33 9.06
N VAL A 163 -12.53 -10.02 9.19
CA VAL A 163 -12.82 -9.17 8.04
C VAL A 163 -11.55 -8.71 7.32
N LEU A 164 -10.52 -8.28 8.08
CA LEU A 164 -9.27 -7.78 7.50
C LEU A 164 -8.60 -8.81 6.59
N ASP A 165 -8.51 -10.05 7.05
CA ASP A 165 -7.84 -11.10 6.27
C ASP A 165 -8.63 -11.50 5.03
N MET A 166 -9.97 -11.46 5.08
CA MET A 166 -10.80 -11.70 3.91
C MET A 166 -10.62 -10.58 2.87
N LEU A 167 -10.61 -9.33 3.30
CA LEU A 167 -10.44 -8.18 2.41
C LEU A 167 -9.05 -8.13 1.79
N ARG A 168 -7.99 -8.47 2.53
CA ARG A 168 -6.61 -8.51 2.01
C ARG A 168 -6.41 -9.54 0.88
N ARG A 169 -7.24 -10.58 0.84
CA ARG A 169 -7.18 -11.64 -0.19
C ARG A 169 -7.91 -11.27 -1.48
N VAL A 170 -8.65 -10.17 -1.49
CA VAL A 170 -9.36 -9.73 -2.71
C VAL A 170 -8.35 -9.16 -3.70
N PRO A 171 -8.32 -9.68 -4.95
CA PRO A 171 -7.42 -9.15 -5.98
C PRO A 171 -7.64 -7.66 -6.19
N GLY A 172 -6.54 -6.89 -6.25
CA GLY A 172 -6.59 -5.43 -6.42
C GLY A 172 -6.62 -4.62 -5.13
N VAL A 173 -6.73 -5.26 -3.95
CA VAL A 173 -6.64 -4.59 -2.66
C VAL A 173 -5.17 -4.43 -2.27
N GLY A 174 -4.68 -3.18 -2.20
CA GLY A 174 -3.29 -2.87 -1.83
C GLY A 174 -3.03 -2.93 -0.33
N SER A 175 -3.93 -2.36 0.48
CA SER A 175 -3.83 -2.39 1.94
C SER A 175 -5.20 -2.28 2.59
N VAL A 176 -5.36 -2.89 3.77
CA VAL A 176 -6.55 -2.80 4.60
C VAL A 176 -6.12 -2.48 6.02
N SER A 177 -6.67 -1.42 6.60
CA SER A 177 -6.38 -1.03 7.98
C SER A 177 -7.66 -0.86 8.78
N ASN A 178 -7.62 -1.24 10.05
CA ASN A 178 -8.69 -0.98 11.00
C ASN A 178 -8.40 0.36 11.72
N VAL A 179 -9.22 1.38 11.43
CA VAL A 179 -9.09 2.71 12.04
C VAL A 179 -9.83 2.71 13.37
N GLY A 180 -9.14 3.11 14.46
CA GLY A 180 -9.71 3.09 15.80
C GLY A 180 -9.71 1.70 16.44
N SER A 181 -8.84 0.79 15.97
CA SER A 181 -8.75 -0.55 16.52
C SER A 181 -8.46 -0.54 18.02
N ARG A 182 -9.27 -1.29 18.75
CA ARG A 182 -9.06 -1.59 20.18
C ARG A 182 -8.82 -3.09 20.33
N TYR A 183 -7.77 -3.43 21.05
CA TYR A 183 -7.41 -4.82 21.31
C TYR A 183 -7.73 -5.18 22.75
N TYR A 184 -8.15 -6.41 22.96
CA TYR A 184 -8.20 -6.95 24.31
C TYR A 184 -6.76 -7.05 24.83
N ALA A 185 -6.48 -6.41 25.95
CA ALA A 185 -5.20 -6.50 26.64
C ALA A 185 -5.45 -7.02 28.08
N MET A 186 -4.69 -8.03 28.45
CA MET A 186 -4.65 -8.51 29.83
C MET A 186 -3.58 -7.70 30.58
N GLN A 187 -4.02 -6.90 31.55
CA GLN A 187 -3.11 -6.18 32.44
C GLN A 187 -2.86 -7.02 33.69
N ILE A 188 -1.62 -7.41 33.88
CA ILE A 188 -1.18 -8.16 35.08
C ILE A 188 -0.44 -7.20 35.99
N TRP A 189 -1.04 -6.91 37.13
CA TRP A 189 -0.45 -6.09 38.17
C TRP A 189 0.24 -7.01 39.19
N VAL A 190 1.55 -6.93 39.28
CA VAL A 190 2.33 -7.67 40.26
C VAL A 190 2.55 -6.78 41.49
N LEU A 191 2.24 -7.29 42.63
CA LEU A 191 2.51 -6.63 43.95
C LEU A 191 3.99 -6.88 44.31
N PRO A 192 4.85 -5.84 44.31
CA PRO A 192 6.30 -6.00 44.51
C PRO A 192 6.61 -6.66 45.87
N ASP A 193 5.82 -6.33 46.91
CA ASP A 193 6.00 -6.84 48.28
C ASP A 193 5.76 -8.36 48.40
N ARG A 194 5.01 -8.94 47.47
CA ARG A 194 4.79 -10.40 47.44
C ARG A 194 5.78 -11.15 46.53
N LEU A 195 6.50 -10.45 45.70
CA LEU A 195 7.51 -11.03 44.84
C LEU A 195 8.85 -11.20 45.57
N ALA A 196 9.08 -10.41 46.65
CA ALA A 196 10.29 -10.42 47.45
C ALA A 196 10.32 -11.54 48.54
N ASN A 197 9.24 -12.28 48.70
CA ASN A 197 9.09 -13.41 49.58
C ASN A 197 8.91 -14.71 48.78
#